data_aea1cf100e3b3b6f045dfdb1cb2acfa4
#
_entry.id   aea1cf100e3b3b6f045dfdb1cb2acfa4
#
_cell.length_a   1.000
_cell.length_b   1.000
_cell.length_c   1.000
_cell.angle_alpha   90.00
_cell.angle_beta   90.00
_cell.angle_gamma   90.00
#
_symmetry.space_group_name_H-M   'P 1'
#
loop_
_entity.id
_entity.type
_entity.pdbx_description
1 polymer ?
#
loop_
_entity_poly.entity_id
_entity_poly.type
_entity_poly.pdbx_seq_one_letter_code
_entity_poly.pdbx_strand_id
1 'polypeptide(L)'
;MSNAPTETPTDTPAYTPPAIWTWTQGSGGRFANINRPIAGATHDKDLPVGRHPLQLYSLATPNGVKVTVMLEELLALGHAGAEYDAWLIRINEGDQFGSGFVAINPNSKIPALMDRSGPQPVRVFESGAILQYLSEKFGGAFMPEGGAARAECLSWLFWQMGSAPYLGGGFGHFYAYAPTKMQYPIDRFAMEAKRQLDVLDRRLAESRYLAGDDYSIADMAVWPWYGTLAKGQLYEAGEFLQVHTYTHVLRWTNEIAQRPAVQRGRMVNRTWGQPESQLHERHEASDFDTRTQATLAEKGAGQTP
;
A
#
# COMPACT_ATOMS: atom_id res chain seq x y z
N MET A 1 41.22 -31.19 10.90
CA MET A 1 39.91 -31.78 10.58
C MET A 1 39.04 -31.57 11.80
N SER A 2 38.20 -30.55 11.79
CA SER A 2 37.30 -30.21 12.89
C SER A 2 35.90 -30.64 12.48
N ASN A 3 35.34 -31.63 13.17
CA ASN A 3 33.97 -32.07 13.00
C ASN A 3 33.05 -30.99 13.56
N ALA A 4 32.32 -30.29 12.68
CA ALA A 4 31.18 -29.49 13.09
C ALA A 4 30.05 -30.43 13.57
N PRO A 5 29.33 -30.11 14.66
CA PRO A 5 28.22 -30.92 15.11
C PRO A 5 27.09 -30.80 14.08
N THR A 6 26.63 -31.92 13.54
CA THR A 6 25.41 -32.08 12.79
C THR A 6 24.23 -31.81 13.73
N GLU A 7 23.62 -30.66 13.63
CA GLU A 7 22.33 -30.41 14.27
C GLU A 7 21.31 -31.39 13.70
N THR A 8 20.77 -32.22 14.56
CA THR A 8 19.66 -33.14 14.27
C THR A 8 18.44 -32.28 13.95
N PRO A 9 17.73 -32.49 12.81
CA PRO A 9 16.49 -31.79 12.56
C PRO A 9 15.49 -32.10 13.68
N THR A 10 14.98 -31.07 14.34
CA THR A 10 13.85 -31.20 15.27
C THR A 10 12.65 -31.72 14.47
N ASP A 11 12.23 -32.93 14.78
CA ASP A 11 11.13 -33.66 14.14
C ASP A 11 9.79 -32.96 14.51
N THR A 12 9.51 -31.84 13.87
CA THR A 12 8.17 -31.25 13.94
C THR A 12 7.27 -32.17 13.09
N PRO A 13 6.21 -32.76 13.66
CA PRO A 13 5.35 -33.66 12.93
C PRO A 13 4.86 -32.98 11.64
N ALA A 14 5.00 -33.66 10.52
CA ALA A 14 4.55 -33.16 9.21
C ALA A 14 3.03 -32.84 9.29
N TYR A 15 2.69 -31.57 9.00
CA TYR A 15 1.28 -31.16 8.95
C TYR A 15 0.54 -31.93 7.87
N THR A 16 -0.51 -32.65 8.25
CA THR A 16 -1.43 -33.29 7.32
C THR A 16 -2.67 -32.41 7.16
N PRO A 17 -2.94 -31.86 5.97
CA PRO A 17 -4.14 -31.07 5.74
C PRO A 17 -5.40 -31.88 6.04
N PRO A 18 -6.39 -31.30 6.75
CA PRO A 18 -7.68 -31.97 6.95
C PRO A 18 -8.45 -32.07 5.65
N ALA A 19 -9.39 -33.01 5.56
CA ALA A 19 -10.25 -33.14 4.38
C ALA A 19 -11.13 -31.90 4.16
N ILE A 20 -11.54 -31.23 5.24
CA ILE A 20 -12.28 -29.97 5.21
C ILE A 20 -11.56 -29.00 6.15
N TRP A 21 -11.09 -27.88 5.59
CA TRP A 21 -10.50 -26.83 6.38
C TRP A 21 -11.57 -26.00 7.10
N THR A 22 -11.36 -25.76 8.38
CA THR A 22 -12.20 -24.88 9.20
C THR A 22 -11.36 -23.71 9.72
N TRP A 23 -11.96 -22.52 9.66
CA TRP A 23 -11.29 -21.33 10.18
C TRP A 23 -11.25 -21.33 11.71
N THR A 24 -10.08 -20.96 12.25
CA THR A 24 -9.91 -20.61 13.65
C THR A 24 -9.19 -19.26 13.74
N GLN A 25 -9.49 -18.48 14.76
CA GLN A 25 -8.85 -17.16 14.94
C GLN A 25 -7.32 -17.28 15.04
N GLY A 26 -6.80 -18.33 15.66
CA GLY A 26 -5.36 -18.60 15.76
C GLY A 26 -4.66 -18.79 14.42
N SER A 27 -5.39 -19.21 13.39
CA SER A 27 -4.84 -19.40 12.03
C SER A 27 -4.40 -18.10 11.34
N GLY A 28 -4.87 -16.93 11.81
CA GLY A 28 -4.50 -15.61 11.26
C GLY A 28 -3.25 -14.99 11.88
N GLY A 29 -2.69 -15.59 12.95
CA GLY A 29 -1.54 -15.03 13.66
C GLY A 29 -1.79 -13.58 14.10
N ARG A 30 -0.77 -12.72 13.98
CA ARG A 30 -0.86 -11.28 14.31
C ARG A 30 -1.99 -10.54 13.58
N PHE A 31 -2.40 -11.03 12.42
CA PHE A 31 -3.42 -10.41 11.58
C PHE A 31 -4.76 -11.14 11.56
N ALA A 32 -5.03 -11.96 12.59
CA ALA A 32 -6.29 -12.71 12.70
C ALA A 32 -7.55 -11.84 12.55
N ASN A 33 -7.48 -10.58 13.01
CA ASN A 33 -8.62 -9.66 13.04
C ASN A 33 -8.82 -8.87 11.73
N ILE A 34 -7.85 -8.88 10.80
CA ILE A 34 -7.96 -8.12 9.55
C ILE A 34 -8.43 -8.94 8.36
N ASN A 35 -8.58 -10.25 8.54
CA ASN A 35 -9.06 -11.18 7.53
C ASN A 35 -10.04 -12.20 8.15
N ARG A 36 -10.97 -12.65 7.33
CA ARG A 36 -11.92 -13.72 7.72
C ARG A 36 -12.39 -14.45 6.46
N PRO A 37 -12.86 -15.70 6.58
CA PRO A 37 -13.25 -16.50 5.42
C PRO A 37 -14.63 -16.15 4.85
N ILE A 38 -15.34 -15.20 5.47
CA ILE A 38 -16.71 -14.82 5.08
C ILE A 38 -16.72 -13.33 4.74
N ALA A 39 -17.28 -12.95 3.60
CA ALA A 39 -17.51 -11.56 3.22
C ALA A 39 -18.73 -10.95 3.95
N GLY A 40 -18.94 -9.65 3.75
CA GLY A 40 -20.08 -8.90 4.32
C GLY A 40 -19.74 -8.15 5.61
N ALA A 41 -20.65 -7.34 6.12
CA ALA A 41 -20.46 -6.57 7.35
C ALA A 41 -20.55 -7.45 8.61
N THR A 42 -19.80 -7.06 9.65
CA THR A 42 -19.89 -7.68 10.98
C THR A 42 -20.67 -6.82 11.97
N HIS A 43 -20.77 -5.54 11.71
CA HIS A 43 -21.41 -4.56 12.58
C HIS A 43 -21.87 -3.35 11.76
N ASP A 44 -22.85 -2.64 12.31
CA ASP A 44 -23.31 -1.40 11.72
C ASP A 44 -22.37 -0.26 12.11
N LYS A 45 -21.85 0.42 11.08
CA LYS A 45 -21.00 1.59 11.23
C LYS A 45 -21.09 2.42 9.98
N ASP A 46 -21.64 3.62 10.09
CA ASP A 46 -21.63 4.59 9.00
C ASP A 46 -20.23 5.14 8.75
N LEU A 47 -19.97 5.54 7.51
CA LEU A 47 -18.75 6.25 7.17
C LEU A 47 -18.97 7.76 7.27
N PRO A 48 -17.99 8.51 7.80
CA PRO A 48 -18.04 9.96 7.79
C PRO A 48 -18.00 10.48 6.34
N VAL A 49 -18.61 11.63 6.12
CA VAL A 49 -18.61 12.35 4.83
C VAL A 49 -18.23 13.79 5.10
N GLY A 50 -17.17 14.25 4.45
CA GLY A 50 -16.70 15.63 4.54
C GLY A 50 -17.26 16.54 3.46
N ARG A 51 -16.58 17.66 3.25
CA ARG A 51 -17.04 18.73 2.35
C ARG A 51 -16.66 18.50 0.88
N HIS A 52 -15.60 17.73 0.62
CA HIS A 52 -15.13 17.53 -0.74
C HIS A 52 -15.91 16.41 -1.44
N PRO A 53 -16.05 16.48 -2.78
CA PRO A 53 -16.70 15.39 -3.51
C PRO A 53 -15.97 14.06 -3.44
N LEU A 54 -14.64 14.09 -3.40
CA LEU A 54 -13.83 12.87 -3.30
C LEU A 54 -13.65 12.48 -1.84
N GLN A 55 -14.22 11.34 -1.45
CA GLN A 55 -14.16 10.78 -0.11
C GLN A 55 -13.30 9.52 -0.13
N LEU A 56 -12.08 9.61 0.39
CA LEU A 56 -11.14 8.49 0.48
C LEU A 56 -11.22 7.86 1.87
N TYR A 57 -11.40 6.55 1.93
CA TYR A 57 -11.36 5.75 3.16
C TYR A 57 -10.16 4.83 3.10
N SER A 58 -9.13 5.11 3.93
CA SER A 58 -7.82 4.50 3.73
C SER A 58 -7.00 4.39 5.01
N LEU A 59 -5.83 3.80 4.89
CA LEU A 59 -4.72 3.75 5.83
C LEU A 59 -3.44 3.80 5.00
N ALA A 60 -2.37 4.45 5.49
CA ALA A 60 -1.11 4.64 4.78
C ALA A 60 -0.28 3.35 4.59
N THR A 61 -0.94 2.22 4.34
CA THR A 61 -0.29 1.03 3.80
C THR A 61 0.21 1.32 2.38
N PRO A 62 1.09 0.50 1.80
CA PRO A 62 1.53 0.73 0.43
C PRO A 62 0.38 0.91 -0.57
N ASN A 63 -0.77 0.22 -0.38
CA ASN A 63 -1.93 0.39 -1.27
C ASN A 63 -2.66 1.73 -1.05
N GLY A 64 -2.79 2.19 0.19
CA GLY A 64 -3.38 3.50 0.48
C GLY A 64 -2.53 4.65 -0.06
N VAL A 65 -1.21 4.56 0.10
CA VAL A 65 -0.25 5.56 -0.38
C VAL A 65 -0.33 5.76 -1.90
N LYS A 66 -0.67 4.75 -2.70
CA LYS A 66 -0.89 4.92 -4.14
C LYS A 66 -1.91 6.01 -4.44
N VAL A 67 -3.04 5.96 -3.73
CA VAL A 67 -4.18 6.85 -3.98
C VAL A 67 -3.91 8.25 -3.44
N THR A 68 -3.35 8.37 -2.24
CA THR A 68 -3.01 9.67 -1.67
C THR A 68 -1.93 10.38 -2.46
N VAL A 69 -0.94 9.66 -2.99
CA VAL A 69 0.06 10.21 -3.92
C VAL A 69 -0.61 10.71 -5.20
N MET A 70 -1.50 9.93 -5.82
CA MET A 70 -2.21 10.35 -7.03
C MET A 70 -3.00 11.64 -6.81
N LEU A 71 -3.76 11.73 -5.72
CA LEU A 71 -4.55 12.92 -5.39
C LEU A 71 -3.66 14.15 -5.17
N GLU A 72 -2.55 14.02 -4.43
CA GLU A 72 -1.59 15.11 -4.22
C GLU A 72 -0.87 15.52 -5.51
N GLU A 73 -0.58 14.58 -6.40
CA GLU A 73 0.00 14.87 -7.73
C GLU A 73 -1.00 15.61 -8.62
N LEU A 74 -2.28 15.24 -8.61
CA LEU A 74 -3.34 15.95 -9.34
C LEU A 74 -3.49 17.39 -8.83
N LEU A 75 -3.46 17.60 -7.51
CA LEU A 75 -3.49 18.94 -6.91
C LEU A 75 -2.25 19.75 -7.31
N ALA A 76 -1.08 19.13 -7.35
CA ALA A 76 0.16 19.79 -7.79
C ALA A 76 0.13 20.20 -9.28
N LEU A 77 -0.64 19.49 -10.11
CA LEU A 77 -0.92 19.88 -11.49
C LEU A 77 -1.99 21.00 -11.62
N GLY A 78 -2.60 21.43 -10.52
CA GLY A 78 -3.61 22.49 -10.53
C GLY A 78 -5.05 22.00 -10.69
N HIS A 79 -5.31 20.70 -10.61
CA HIS A 79 -6.66 20.15 -10.66
C HIS A 79 -7.41 20.40 -9.32
N ALA A 80 -7.98 21.59 -9.12
CA ALA A 80 -8.70 21.93 -7.89
C ALA A 80 -9.86 20.96 -7.58
N GLY A 81 -10.46 20.34 -8.59
CA GLY A 81 -11.49 19.29 -8.41
C GLY A 81 -10.96 17.98 -7.79
N ALA A 82 -9.65 17.84 -7.61
CA ALA A 82 -9.02 16.71 -6.94
C ALA A 82 -8.91 16.89 -5.41
N GLU A 83 -9.41 17.99 -4.84
CA GLU A 83 -9.52 18.13 -3.38
C GLU A 83 -10.37 17.02 -2.79
N TYR A 84 -9.94 16.50 -1.65
CA TYR A 84 -10.48 15.28 -1.08
C TYR A 84 -10.50 15.30 0.45
N ASP A 85 -11.41 14.54 1.02
CA ASP A 85 -11.39 14.14 2.42
C ASP A 85 -10.81 12.74 2.53
N ALA A 86 -9.79 12.55 3.37
CA ALA A 86 -9.17 11.26 3.64
C ALA A 86 -9.45 10.83 5.08
N TRP A 87 -10.31 9.83 5.23
CA TRP A 87 -10.75 9.25 6.48
C TRP A 87 -9.91 8.04 6.87
N LEU A 88 -9.47 8.01 8.11
CA LEU A 88 -8.67 6.90 8.64
C LEU A 88 -9.53 5.66 8.90
N ILE A 89 -9.15 4.54 8.30
CA ILE A 89 -9.74 3.22 8.56
C ILE A 89 -8.78 2.40 9.40
N ARG A 90 -9.15 2.15 10.67
CA ARG A 90 -8.37 1.36 11.62
C ARG A 90 -8.60 -0.12 11.39
N ILE A 91 -7.84 -0.71 10.47
CA ILE A 91 -8.02 -2.13 10.08
C ILE A 91 -7.81 -3.10 11.24
N ASN A 92 -7.00 -2.75 12.23
CA ASN A 92 -6.79 -3.58 13.43
C ASN A 92 -7.99 -3.55 14.37
N GLU A 93 -8.87 -2.54 14.28
CA GLU A 93 -10.11 -2.39 15.02
C GLU A 93 -11.31 -2.97 14.27
N GLY A 94 -11.12 -3.40 13.02
CA GLY A 94 -12.16 -4.01 12.20
C GLY A 94 -13.04 -3.01 11.44
N ASP A 95 -12.65 -1.72 11.33
CA ASP A 95 -13.41 -0.67 10.64
C ASP A 95 -13.79 -1.05 9.21
N GLN A 96 -12.93 -1.82 8.52
CA GLN A 96 -13.18 -2.31 7.15
C GLN A 96 -14.35 -3.30 7.05
N PHE A 97 -14.84 -3.81 8.18
CA PHE A 97 -15.99 -4.70 8.25
C PHE A 97 -17.28 -4.01 8.71
N GLY A 98 -17.27 -2.70 8.91
CA GLY A 98 -18.48 -1.91 9.16
C GLY A 98 -19.37 -1.85 7.92
N SER A 99 -20.70 -1.79 8.10
CA SER A 99 -21.69 -1.82 7.03
C SER A 99 -21.44 -0.73 5.97
N GLY A 100 -21.10 0.50 6.37
CA GLY A 100 -20.82 1.60 5.48
C GLY A 100 -19.58 1.36 4.61
N PHE A 101 -18.49 0.79 5.16
CA PHE A 101 -17.30 0.49 4.38
C PHE A 101 -17.56 -0.69 3.40
N VAL A 102 -18.23 -1.74 3.86
CA VAL A 102 -18.58 -2.89 3.01
C VAL A 102 -19.49 -2.48 1.84
N ALA A 103 -20.37 -1.50 2.03
CA ALA A 103 -21.21 -0.96 0.96
C ALA A 103 -20.38 -0.30 -0.17
N ILE A 104 -19.23 0.31 0.18
CA ILE A 104 -18.30 0.89 -0.82
C ILE A 104 -17.39 -0.19 -1.37
N ASN A 105 -16.80 -1.02 -0.51
CA ASN A 105 -15.88 -2.09 -0.93
C ASN A 105 -16.31 -3.45 -0.36
N PRO A 106 -16.96 -4.31 -1.17
CA PRO A 106 -17.40 -5.63 -0.73
C PRO A 106 -16.25 -6.57 -0.38
N ASN A 107 -15.00 -6.26 -0.82
CA ASN A 107 -13.80 -7.01 -0.45
C ASN A 107 -13.26 -6.66 0.95
N SER A 108 -13.81 -5.62 1.61
CA SER A 108 -13.38 -5.18 2.94
C SER A 108 -11.88 -4.89 3.05
N LYS A 109 -11.31 -4.26 2.02
CA LYS A 109 -9.89 -3.86 1.96
C LYS A 109 -9.76 -2.37 1.64
N ILE A 110 -8.83 -1.70 2.32
CA ILE A 110 -8.43 -0.33 1.98
C ILE A 110 -7.44 -0.33 0.80
N PRO A 111 -7.41 0.75 0.02
CA PRO A 111 -8.26 1.93 0.03
C PRO A 111 -9.61 1.70 -0.67
N ALA A 112 -10.59 2.57 -0.38
CA ALA A 112 -11.85 2.70 -1.10
C ALA A 112 -12.16 4.19 -1.32
N LEU A 113 -12.70 4.53 -2.49
CA LEU A 113 -13.05 5.89 -2.88
C LEU A 113 -14.54 5.99 -3.17
N MET A 114 -15.20 7.05 -2.68
CA MET A 114 -16.52 7.47 -3.09
C MET A 114 -16.42 8.84 -3.76
N ASP A 115 -16.73 8.92 -5.03
CA ASP A 115 -16.83 10.20 -5.76
C ASP A 115 -18.29 10.66 -5.79
N ARG A 116 -18.54 11.83 -5.22
CA ARG A 116 -19.85 12.50 -5.13
C ARG A 116 -19.96 13.73 -6.03
N SER A 117 -19.03 13.92 -6.97
CA SER A 117 -19.02 15.11 -7.85
C SER A 117 -20.07 15.08 -8.95
N GLY A 118 -20.59 13.90 -9.27
CA GLY A 118 -21.65 13.72 -10.28
C GLY A 118 -23.05 13.65 -9.68
N PRO A 119 -24.09 13.56 -10.53
CA PRO A 119 -25.47 13.42 -10.09
C PRO A 119 -25.76 12.11 -9.34
N GLN A 120 -24.95 11.09 -9.58
CA GLN A 120 -24.97 9.83 -8.85
C GLN A 120 -23.56 9.57 -8.29
N PRO A 121 -23.44 9.19 -7.00
CA PRO A 121 -22.17 8.83 -6.43
C PRO A 121 -21.57 7.59 -7.10
N VAL A 122 -20.26 7.62 -7.32
CA VAL A 122 -19.50 6.52 -7.91
C VAL A 122 -18.58 5.94 -6.84
N ARG A 123 -18.78 4.67 -6.51
CA ARG A 123 -17.83 3.92 -5.66
C ARG A 123 -16.73 3.31 -6.51
N VAL A 124 -15.49 3.42 -6.05
CA VAL A 124 -14.34 2.78 -6.68
C VAL A 124 -13.53 2.07 -5.63
N PHE A 125 -13.28 0.80 -5.81
CA PHE A 125 -12.40 0.00 -4.95
C PHE A 125 -11.36 -0.71 -5.81
N GLU A 126 -10.34 -1.31 -5.20
CA GLU A 126 -9.04 -1.71 -5.75
C GLU A 126 -8.14 -0.50 -6.09
N SER A 127 -6.95 -0.46 -5.48
CA SER A 127 -6.06 0.70 -5.61
C SER A 127 -5.68 1.01 -7.05
N GLY A 128 -5.50 -0.02 -7.90
CA GLY A 128 -5.23 0.17 -9.33
C GLY A 128 -6.41 0.76 -10.10
N ALA A 129 -7.64 0.31 -9.79
CA ALA A 129 -8.85 0.86 -10.39
C ALA A 129 -9.07 2.31 -9.97
N ILE A 130 -8.75 2.67 -8.71
CA ILE A 130 -8.83 4.06 -8.23
C ILE A 130 -7.82 4.95 -8.98
N LEU A 131 -6.58 4.49 -9.18
CA LEU A 131 -5.59 5.23 -9.97
C LEU A 131 -6.06 5.48 -11.41
N GLN A 132 -6.57 4.45 -12.07
CA GLN A 132 -7.08 4.57 -13.43
C GLN A 132 -8.29 5.52 -13.49
N TYR A 133 -9.25 5.35 -12.59
CA TYR A 133 -10.44 6.20 -12.50
C TYR A 133 -10.08 7.68 -12.32
N LEU A 134 -9.18 7.99 -11.39
CA LEU A 134 -8.73 9.36 -11.14
C LEU A 134 -7.98 9.92 -12.36
N SER A 135 -7.13 9.14 -13.00
CA SER A 135 -6.47 9.57 -14.24
C SER A 135 -7.50 9.94 -15.32
N GLU A 136 -8.47 9.08 -15.60
CA GLU A 136 -9.50 9.30 -16.62
C GLU A 136 -10.39 10.48 -16.26
N LYS A 137 -10.80 10.62 -14.99
CA LYS A 137 -11.60 11.73 -14.49
C LYS A 137 -10.91 13.08 -14.69
N PHE A 138 -9.59 13.14 -14.56
CA PHE A 138 -8.79 14.35 -14.69
C PHE A 138 -8.04 14.43 -16.04
N GLY A 139 -8.71 14.06 -17.12
CA GLY A 139 -8.24 14.29 -18.49
C GLY A 139 -7.09 13.39 -18.94
N GLY A 140 -6.92 12.22 -18.33
CA GLY A 140 -5.83 11.29 -18.64
C GLY A 140 -4.51 11.62 -17.94
N ALA A 141 -4.53 12.46 -16.88
CA ALA A 141 -3.35 12.82 -16.13
C ALA A 141 -2.56 11.57 -15.67
N PHE A 142 -1.26 11.58 -15.87
CA PHE A 142 -0.34 10.48 -15.53
C PHE A 142 -0.59 9.15 -16.28
N MET A 143 -1.27 9.20 -17.42
CA MET A 143 -1.47 8.04 -18.28
C MET A 143 -1.32 8.45 -19.74
N PRO A 144 -0.53 7.74 -20.55
CA PRO A 144 -0.43 8.03 -21.97
C PRO A 144 -1.78 7.98 -22.69
N GLU A 145 -2.02 8.90 -23.64
CA GLU A 145 -3.32 9.08 -24.31
C GLU A 145 -3.78 7.87 -25.11
N GLY A 146 -2.86 7.04 -25.61
CA GLY A 146 -3.28 5.88 -26.39
C GLY A 146 -2.15 5.01 -26.91
N GLY A 147 -2.51 4.04 -27.76
CA GLY A 147 -1.60 3.16 -28.45
C GLY A 147 -0.72 2.29 -27.55
N ALA A 148 0.49 2.01 -27.98
CA ALA A 148 1.42 1.13 -27.28
C ALA A 148 1.84 1.68 -25.90
N ALA A 149 2.01 2.99 -25.76
CA ALA A 149 2.41 3.61 -24.50
C ALA A 149 1.34 3.44 -23.40
N ARG A 150 0.05 3.57 -23.76
CA ARG A 150 -1.05 3.30 -22.81
C ARG A 150 -1.10 1.82 -22.44
N ALA A 151 -0.93 0.92 -23.41
CA ALA A 151 -0.90 -0.53 -23.14
C ALA A 151 0.25 -0.89 -22.21
N GLU A 152 1.44 -0.32 -22.42
CA GLU A 152 2.61 -0.50 -21.53
C GLU A 152 2.31 -0.01 -20.10
N CYS A 153 1.76 1.18 -19.94
CA CYS A 153 1.39 1.74 -18.65
C CYS A 153 0.39 0.83 -17.91
N LEU A 154 -0.66 0.39 -18.59
CA LEU A 154 -1.65 -0.51 -18.00
C LEU A 154 -1.06 -1.89 -17.70
N SER A 155 -0.15 -2.41 -18.52
CA SER A 155 0.53 -3.69 -18.26
C SER A 155 1.30 -3.64 -16.94
N TRP A 156 2.06 -2.57 -16.70
CA TRP A 156 2.78 -2.39 -15.42
C TRP A 156 1.84 -2.14 -14.24
N LEU A 157 0.73 -1.42 -14.44
CA LEU A 157 -0.30 -1.25 -13.42
C LEU A 157 -0.88 -2.61 -13.01
N PHE A 158 -1.30 -3.45 -13.96
CA PHE A 158 -1.87 -4.77 -13.68
C PHE A 158 -0.82 -5.77 -13.21
N TRP A 159 0.43 -5.67 -13.69
CA TRP A 159 1.54 -6.44 -13.14
C TRP A 159 1.67 -6.24 -11.63
N GLN A 160 1.59 -4.98 -11.17
CA GLN A 160 1.67 -4.69 -9.75
C GLN A 160 0.46 -5.26 -8.97
N MET A 161 -0.75 -5.18 -9.51
CA MET A 161 -1.94 -5.75 -8.86
C MET A 161 -1.83 -7.27 -8.67
N GLY A 162 -1.27 -7.97 -9.67
CA GLY A 162 -1.05 -9.41 -9.60
C GLY A 162 0.19 -9.83 -8.79
N SER A 163 1.19 -8.95 -8.66
CA SER A 163 2.48 -9.28 -8.03
C SER A 163 2.56 -8.90 -6.55
N ALA A 164 1.91 -7.80 -6.13
CA ALA A 164 1.95 -7.34 -4.74
C ALA A 164 1.49 -8.38 -3.70
N PRO A 165 0.50 -9.26 -3.97
CA PRO A 165 0.12 -10.30 -3.03
C PRO A 165 1.26 -11.26 -2.67
N TYR A 166 2.16 -11.57 -3.61
CA TYR A 166 3.35 -12.40 -3.33
C TYR A 166 4.34 -11.69 -2.41
N LEU A 167 4.48 -10.37 -2.55
CA LEU A 167 5.34 -9.58 -1.70
C LEU A 167 4.70 -9.36 -0.31
N GLY A 168 3.44 -8.91 -0.25
CA GLY A 168 2.76 -8.60 1.01
C GLY A 168 2.26 -9.84 1.76
N GLY A 169 1.40 -10.63 1.11
CA GLY A 169 0.77 -11.82 1.69
C GLY A 169 1.68 -13.05 1.71
N GLY A 170 2.64 -13.12 0.79
CA GLY A 170 3.64 -14.18 0.72
C GLY A 170 4.89 -13.85 1.54
N PHE A 171 5.85 -13.16 0.92
CA PHE A 171 7.15 -12.88 1.53
C PHE A 171 7.03 -12.17 2.88
N GLY A 172 6.33 -11.02 2.92
CA GLY A 172 6.20 -10.22 4.14
C GLY A 172 5.52 -11.00 5.27
N HIS A 173 4.50 -11.80 4.95
CA HIS A 173 3.85 -12.62 5.96
C HIS A 173 4.82 -13.63 6.58
N PHE A 174 5.44 -14.47 5.78
CA PHE A 174 6.27 -15.56 6.30
C PHE A 174 7.62 -15.08 6.83
N TYR A 175 8.23 -14.07 6.21
CA TYR A 175 9.51 -13.53 6.65
C TYR A 175 9.39 -12.65 7.90
N ALA A 176 8.43 -11.71 7.94
CA ALA A 176 8.34 -10.73 9.02
C ALA A 176 7.30 -11.07 10.08
N TYR A 177 6.12 -11.56 9.69
CA TYR A 177 4.94 -11.55 10.56
C TYR A 177 4.53 -12.91 11.11
N ALA A 178 4.85 -14.02 10.42
CA ALA A 178 4.51 -15.35 10.89
C ALA A 178 5.12 -15.62 12.28
N PRO A 179 4.35 -16.16 13.23
CA PRO A 179 4.84 -16.43 14.58
C PRO A 179 5.96 -17.48 14.61
N THR A 180 5.93 -18.39 13.63
CA THR A 180 6.97 -19.42 13.46
C THR A 180 7.66 -19.21 12.12
N LYS A 181 8.99 -19.16 12.14
CA LYS A 181 9.78 -19.07 10.90
C LYS A 181 9.89 -20.47 10.28
N MET A 182 9.44 -20.57 9.03
CA MET A 182 9.48 -21.80 8.25
C MET A 182 10.32 -21.57 7.00
N GLN A 183 11.38 -22.35 6.81
CA GLN A 183 12.31 -22.16 5.70
C GLN A 183 11.60 -22.22 4.33
N TYR A 184 10.82 -23.28 4.07
CA TYR A 184 10.24 -23.50 2.75
C TYR A 184 9.40 -22.31 2.21
N PRO A 185 8.39 -21.76 2.92
CA PRO A 185 7.66 -20.61 2.43
C PRO A 185 8.50 -19.34 2.37
N ILE A 186 9.45 -19.14 3.28
CA ILE A 186 10.36 -17.98 3.22
C ILE A 186 11.20 -18.04 1.96
N ASP A 187 11.86 -19.15 1.66
CA ASP A 187 12.70 -19.33 0.47
C ASP A 187 11.86 -19.20 -0.82
N ARG A 188 10.68 -19.83 -0.85
CA ARG A 188 9.76 -19.76 -1.99
C ARG A 188 9.35 -18.34 -2.34
N PHE A 189 9.01 -17.53 -1.33
CA PHE A 189 8.57 -16.15 -1.55
C PHE A 189 9.74 -15.17 -1.65
N ALA A 190 10.89 -15.45 -1.04
CA ALA A 190 12.11 -14.68 -1.25
C ALA A 190 12.59 -14.76 -2.71
N MET A 191 12.57 -15.98 -3.30
CA MET A 191 12.88 -16.16 -4.72
C MET A 191 11.94 -15.31 -5.59
N GLU A 192 10.63 -15.30 -5.31
CA GLU A 192 9.67 -14.52 -6.08
C GLU A 192 9.87 -13.00 -5.88
N ALA A 193 10.15 -12.54 -4.66
CA ALA A 193 10.43 -11.13 -4.39
C ALA A 193 11.70 -10.65 -5.14
N LYS A 194 12.76 -11.47 -5.15
CA LYS A 194 13.99 -11.16 -5.93
C LYS A 194 13.73 -11.17 -7.42
N ARG A 195 12.94 -12.12 -7.94
CA ARG A 195 12.56 -12.16 -9.37
C ARG A 195 11.80 -10.89 -9.77
N GLN A 196 10.87 -10.42 -8.93
CA GLN A 196 10.11 -9.20 -9.19
C GLN A 196 11.00 -7.96 -9.17
N LEU A 197 11.95 -7.88 -8.24
CA LEU A 197 12.96 -6.79 -8.21
C LEU A 197 13.86 -6.81 -9.45
N ASP A 198 14.30 -7.99 -9.92
CA ASP A 198 15.11 -8.13 -11.13
C ASP A 198 14.34 -7.69 -12.39
N VAL A 199 13.04 -8.04 -12.50
CA VAL A 199 12.17 -7.57 -13.59
C VAL A 199 12.08 -6.04 -13.61
N LEU A 200 11.90 -5.41 -12.45
CA LEU A 200 11.86 -3.95 -12.35
C LEU A 200 13.22 -3.32 -12.66
N ASP A 201 14.32 -3.90 -12.16
CA ASP A 201 15.65 -3.33 -12.36
C ASP A 201 16.05 -3.35 -13.83
N ARG A 202 15.77 -4.46 -14.55
CA ARG A 202 15.97 -4.56 -16.00
C ARG A 202 15.13 -3.55 -16.76
N ARG A 203 13.85 -3.42 -16.44
CA ARG A 203 13.00 -2.42 -17.09
C ARG A 203 13.52 -1.01 -16.87
N LEU A 204 13.88 -0.67 -15.65
CA LEU A 204 14.38 0.66 -15.28
C LEU A 204 15.81 0.94 -15.75
N ALA A 205 16.54 -0.07 -16.22
CA ALA A 205 17.80 0.10 -16.95
C ALA A 205 17.57 0.68 -18.36
N GLU A 206 16.41 0.38 -18.96
CA GLU A 206 16.06 0.77 -20.33
C GLU A 206 15.24 2.05 -20.40
N SER A 207 14.59 2.46 -19.30
CA SER A 207 13.70 3.62 -19.26
C SER A 207 13.79 4.38 -17.95
N ARG A 208 13.41 5.66 -17.97
CA ARG A 208 13.39 6.50 -16.77
C ARG A 208 12.34 6.04 -15.77
N TYR A 209 11.13 5.75 -16.26
CA TYR A 209 9.98 5.26 -15.49
C TYR A 209 9.44 3.97 -16.11
N LEU A 210 8.47 3.32 -15.44
CA LEU A 210 7.99 2.00 -15.87
C LEU A 210 7.30 2.01 -17.24
N ALA A 211 6.55 3.06 -17.56
CA ALA A 211 5.87 3.18 -18.84
C ALA A 211 6.66 3.94 -19.92
N GLY A 212 7.88 4.37 -19.63
CA GLY A 212 8.73 5.15 -20.53
C GLY A 212 9.43 6.31 -19.84
N ASP A 213 9.45 7.49 -20.47
CA ASP A 213 10.17 8.64 -19.96
C ASP A 213 9.35 9.51 -18.99
N ASP A 214 8.04 9.32 -18.96
CA ASP A 214 7.13 10.10 -18.14
C ASP A 214 6.64 9.31 -16.91
N TYR A 215 6.56 10.01 -15.77
CA TYR A 215 5.97 9.50 -14.53
C TYR A 215 4.49 9.22 -14.71
N SER A 216 4.04 8.04 -14.34
CA SER A 216 2.71 7.54 -14.62
C SER A 216 2.04 6.83 -13.44
N ILE A 217 0.75 6.47 -13.62
CA ILE A 217 0.03 5.65 -12.65
C ILE A 217 0.67 4.28 -12.44
N ALA A 218 1.45 3.76 -13.39
CA ALA A 218 2.23 2.54 -13.22
C ALA A 218 3.29 2.71 -12.11
N ASP A 219 4.02 3.83 -12.13
CA ASP A 219 5.00 4.15 -11.11
C ASP A 219 4.34 4.38 -9.74
N MET A 220 3.22 5.11 -9.71
CA MET A 220 2.44 5.35 -8.50
C MET A 220 1.94 4.03 -7.87
N ALA A 221 1.61 3.04 -8.69
CA ALA A 221 1.18 1.73 -8.23
C ALA A 221 2.34 0.90 -7.65
N VAL A 222 3.49 0.90 -8.32
CA VAL A 222 4.64 0.05 -7.99
C VAL A 222 5.47 0.61 -6.85
N TRP A 223 5.70 1.92 -6.85
CA TRP A 223 6.66 2.59 -5.95
C TRP A 223 6.38 2.38 -4.45
N PRO A 224 5.14 2.46 -3.92
CA PRO A 224 4.90 2.30 -2.49
C PRO A 224 5.29 0.92 -1.94
N TRP A 225 5.28 -0.10 -2.78
CA TRP A 225 5.71 -1.44 -2.43
C TRP A 225 7.21 -1.66 -2.67
N TYR A 226 7.63 -1.59 -3.93
CA TYR A 226 8.97 -1.99 -4.35
C TYR A 226 10.02 -0.94 -4.03
N GLY A 227 9.68 0.35 -4.10
CA GLY A 227 10.56 1.43 -3.68
C GLY A 227 10.86 1.38 -2.18
N THR A 228 9.84 1.12 -1.35
CA THR A 228 10.01 0.98 0.10
C THR A 228 10.83 -0.27 0.44
N LEU A 229 10.63 -1.38 -0.29
CA LEU A 229 11.43 -2.60 -0.16
C LEU A 229 12.88 -2.36 -0.55
N ALA A 230 13.12 -1.72 -1.70
CA ALA A 230 14.46 -1.43 -2.21
C ALA A 230 15.27 -0.52 -1.28
N LYS A 231 14.60 0.33 -0.49
CA LYS A 231 15.23 1.14 0.56
C LYS A 231 15.44 0.39 1.88
N GLY A 232 15.12 -0.89 1.96
CA GLY A 232 15.20 -1.69 3.19
C GLY A 232 14.18 -1.30 4.27
N GLN A 233 13.18 -0.45 3.94
CA GLN A 233 12.20 0.08 4.88
C GLN A 233 10.95 -0.82 5.04
N LEU A 234 10.85 -1.86 4.24
CA LEU A 234 9.76 -2.82 4.30
C LEU A 234 10.29 -4.16 4.80
N TYR A 235 9.69 -4.67 5.90
CA TYR A 235 10.02 -5.96 6.53
C TYR A 235 11.44 -6.08 7.10
N GLU A 236 12.25 -5.01 7.11
CA GLU A 236 13.68 -5.06 7.46
C GLU A 236 14.48 -6.06 6.61
N ALA A 237 14.03 -6.29 5.37
CA ALA A 237 14.55 -7.34 4.50
C ALA A 237 15.65 -6.86 3.53
N GLY A 238 16.18 -5.66 3.74
CA GLY A 238 17.12 -5.04 2.81
C GLY A 238 18.40 -5.86 2.58
N GLU A 239 19.02 -6.36 3.65
CA GLU A 239 20.21 -7.20 3.57
C GLU A 239 19.84 -8.59 3.04
N PHE A 240 18.81 -9.21 3.58
CA PHE A 240 18.36 -10.55 3.20
C PHE A 240 18.08 -10.66 1.70
N LEU A 241 17.42 -9.67 1.11
CA LEU A 241 17.14 -9.63 -0.32
C LEU A 241 18.24 -8.97 -1.15
N GLN A 242 19.30 -8.46 -0.52
CA GLN A 242 20.41 -7.74 -1.17
C GLN A 242 19.90 -6.57 -2.05
N VAL A 243 18.97 -5.77 -1.52
CA VAL A 243 18.26 -4.73 -2.29
C VAL A 243 19.19 -3.67 -2.89
N HIS A 244 20.38 -3.48 -2.31
CA HIS A 244 21.41 -2.56 -2.81
C HIS A 244 21.95 -2.93 -4.18
N THR A 245 21.75 -4.17 -4.65
CA THR A 245 22.20 -4.62 -5.97
C THR A 245 21.29 -4.18 -7.12
N TYR A 246 20.05 -3.78 -6.83
CA TYR A 246 19.08 -3.31 -7.82
C TYR A 246 19.21 -1.79 -8.03
N THR A 247 20.28 -1.40 -8.72
CA THR A 247 20.70 0.01 -8.81
C THR A 247 19.75 0.91 -9.59
N HIS A 248 19.06 0.37 -10.60
CA HIS A 248 18.07 1.11 -11.39
C HIS A 248 16.76 1.30 -10.62
N VAL A 249 16.33 0.29 -9.83
CA VAL A 249 15.21 0.43 -8.90
C VAL A 249 15.53 1.49 -7.85
N LEU A 250 16.76 1.53 -7.32
CA LEU A 250 17.16 2.53 -6.33
C LEU A 250 17.18 3.94 -6.90
N ARG A 251 17.70 4.13 -8.15
CA ARG A 251 17.65 5.42 -8.85
C ARG A 251 16.20 5.91 -8.96
N TRP A 252 15.32 5.09 -9.53
CA TRP A 252 13.91 5.38 -9.73
C TRP A 252 13.20 5.66 -8.41
N THR A 253 13.47 4.87 -7.38
CA THR A 253 12.91 5.06 -6.04
C THR A 253 13.28 6.41 -5.45
N ASN A 254 14.56 6.78 -5.55
CA ASN A 254 15.06 8.04 -5.02
C ASN A 254 14.50 9.25 -5.78
N GLU A 255 14.39 9.15 -7.09
CA GLU A 255 13.81 10.19 -7.93
C GLU A 255 12.35 10.48 -7.57
N ILE A 256 11.52 9.43 -7.44
CA ILE A 256 10.11 9.58 -7.06
C ILE A 256 9.97 10.12 -5.63
N ALA A 257 10.81 9.67 -4.70
CA ALA A 257 10.79 10.13 -3.31
C ALA A 257 11.04 11.64 -3.14
N GLN A 258 11.66 12.31 -4.12
CA GLN A 258 11.91 13.76 -4.09
C GLN A 258 10.70 14.58 -4.52
N ARG A 259 9.67 13.98 -5.11
CA ARG A 259 8.48 14.70 -5.56
C ARG A 259 7.70 15.23 -4.35
N PRO A 260 7.41 16.55 -4.26
CA PRO A 260 6.69 17.12 -3.11
C PRO A 260 5.32 16.47 -2.88
N ALA A 261 4.59 16.15 -3.94
CA ALA A 261 3.30 15.47 -3.85
C ALA A 261 3.42 14.05 -3.26
N VAL A 262 4.48 13.31 -3.63
CA VAL A 262 4.78 12.00 -3.05
C VAL A 262 5.09 12.12 -1.56
N GLN A 263 5.85 13.13 -1.16
CA GLN A 263 6.17 13.37 0.25
C GLN A 263 4.89 13.65 1.06
N ARG A 264 3.99 14.53 0.56
CA ARG A 264 2.68 14.79 1.21
C ARG A 264 1.80 13.54 1.23
N GLY A 265 1.61 12.90 0.09
CA GLY A 265 0.74 11.71 -0.03
C GLY A 265 1.13 10.57 0.91
N ARG A 266 2.41 10.38 1.20
CA ARG A 266 2.90 9.37 2.16
C ARG A 266 2.52 9.66 3.62
N MET A 267 2.16 10.89 3.95
CA MET A 267 1.81 11.29 5.31
C MET A 267 0.33 11.04 5.61
N VAL A 268 -0.53 11.13 4.59
CA VAL A 268 -1.99 11.01 4.75
C VAL A 268 -2.39 9.62 5.23
N ASN A 269 -3.24 9.57 6.25
CA ASN A 269 -3.71 8.38 6.97
C ASN A 269 -2.58 7.55 7.61
N ARG A 270 -1.44 8.16 7.86
CA ARG A 270 -0.33 7.52 8.55
C ARG A 270 -0.42 7.75 10.05
N THR A 271 -0.34 6.66 10.83
CA THR A 271 -0.47 6.64 12.28
C THR A 271 0.77 6.06 12.97
N TRP A 272 1.90 5.92 12.26
CA TRP A 272 3.14 5.34 12.78
C TRP A 272 4.37 6.09 12.27
N GLY A 273 5.50 5.83 12.91
CA GLY A 273 6.77 6.51 12.62
C GLY A 273 6.89 7.81 13.37
N GLN A 274 7.75 8.71 12.90
CA GLN A 274 7.96 10.01 13.54
C GLN A 274 6.71 10.88 13.39
N PRO A 275 6.32 11.64 14.43
CA PRO A 275 5.09 12.44 14.42
C PRO A 275 4.97 13.39 13.23
N GLU A 276 6.08 14.02 12.85
CA GLU A 276 6.16 14.96 11.72
C GLU A 276 5.92 14.28 10.36
N SER A 277 5.94 12.95 10.31
CA SER A 277 5.63 12.16 9.12
C SER A 277 4.19 11.63 9.10
N GLN A 278 3.35 12.01 10.08
CA GLN A 278 1.99 11.50 10.23
C GLN A 278 0.96 12.60 9.96
N LEU A 279 -0.06 12.28 9.20
CA LEU A 279 -1.30 13.04 9.07
C LEU A 279 -2.46 12.04 9.10
N HIS A 280 -3.14 11.94 10.25
CA HIS A 280 -4.15 10.90 10.47
C HIS A 280 -5.33 11.03 9.51
N GLU A 281 -5.81 12.25 9.29
CA GLU A 281 -6.85 12.58 8.33
C GLU A 281 -6.47 13.86 7.58
N ARG A 282 -6.94 14.01 6.36
CA ARG A 282 -6.70 15.18 5.51
C ARG A 282 -8.04 15.67 4.98
N HIS A 283 -8.34 16.93 5.21
CA HIS A 283 -9.57 17.59 4.75
C HIS A 283 -9.29 18.88 3.97
N GLU A 284 -8.08 19.42 4.06
CA GLU A 284 -7.62 20.58 3.30
C GLU A 284 -6.09 20.65 3.24
N ALA A 285 -5.57 21.50 2.35
CA ALA A 285 -4.13 21.65 2.17
C ALA A 285 -3.41 22.13 3.43
N SER A 286 -4.06 22.98 4.24
CA SER A 286 -3.51 23.52 5.48
C SER A 286 -3.31 22.46 6.58
N ASP A 287 -3.88 21.26 6.45
CA ASP A 287 -3.68 20.20 7.43
C ASP A 287 -2.22 19.72 7.49
N PHE A 288 -1.48 19.88 6.39
CA PHE A 288 -0.04 19.61 6.40
C PHE A 288 0.75 20.60 7.24
N ASP A 289 0.30 21.85 7.34
CA ASP A 289 0.97 22.92 8.08
C ASP A 289 0.54 22.96 9.56
N THR A 290 -0.76 22.91 9.83
CA THR A 290 -1.34 23.00 11.20
C THR A 290 -1.02 21.76 12.03
N ARG A 291 -0.90 20.62 11.41
CA ARG A 291 -0.59 19.35 12.06
C ARG A 291 0.66 19.41 12.94
N THR A 292 1.72 20.06 12.48
CA THR A 292 3.01 20.09 13.18
C THR A 292 2.88 20.79 14.53
N GLN A 293 2.09 21.84 14.60
CA GLN A 293 1.84 22.59 15.85
C GLN A 293 0.89 21.84 16.79
N ALA A 294 -0.19 21.23 16.26
CA ALA A 294 -1.15 20.45 17.06
C ALA A 294 -0.47 19.21 17.67
N THR A 295 0.30 18.46 16.89
CA THR A 295 0.98 17.25 17.37
C THR A 295 2.09 17.56 18.39
N LEU A 296 2.73 18.71 18.29
CA LEU A 296 3.71 19.18 19.28
C LEU A 296 3.02 19.65 20.57
N ALA A 297 1.85 20.29 20.48
CA ALA A 297 1.06 20.73 21.63
C ALA A 297 0.48 19.56 22.44
N GLU A 298 -0.04 18.51 21.78
CA GLU A 298 -0.53 17.30 22.44
C GLU A 298 0.57 16.53 23.17
N LYS A 299 1.79 16.50 22.63
CA LYS A 299 2.96 15.91 23.33
C LYS A 299 3.43 16.73 24.53
N GLY A 300 3.30 18.06 24.48
CA GLY A 300 3.59 18.94 25.60
C GLY A 300 2.61 18.79 26.77
N ALA A 301 1.36 18.42 26.48
CA ALA A 301 0.33 18.20 27.51
C ALA A 301 0.40 16.81 28.19
N GLY A 302 1.07 15.84 27.56
CA GLY A 302 1.22 14.46 28.07
C GLY A 302 2.52 14.20 28.87
N GLN A 303 3.39 15.17 29.01
CA GLN A 303 4.63 15.08 29.81
C GLN A 303 4.62 16.13 30.92
N THR A 304 3.75 15.95 31.88
CA THR A 304 3.94 16.56 33.22
C THR A 304 4.24 15.41 34.18
N PRO A 305 5.29 15.55 35.04
CA PRO A 305 5.92 14.48 35.79
C PRO A 305 5.03 13.88 36.86
#